data_0ae507ca4e3b55ee936fa4f4807a96e6
#
_entry.id   0ae507ca4e3b55ee936fa4f4807a96e6
#
_cell.length_a   1.000
_cell.length_b   1.000
_cell.length_c   1.000
_cell.angle_alpha   90.00
_cell.angle_beta   90.00
_cell.angle_gamma   90.00
#
_symmetry.space_group_name_H-M   'P 1'
#
loop_
_entity.id
_entity.type
_entity.pdbx_description
1 polymer ?
#
loop_
_entity_poly.entity_id
_entity_poly.type
_entity_poly.pdbx_seq_one_letter_code
_entity_poly.pdbx_strand_id
1 'polypeptide(L)'
;METFILIIVIISALSFVFVIFNNKFQLTIIKIDKAEEDIDIYLDKKKDLLKRTKPIIKKELKLKKYMEELKEIDENISNFDKHIALKNIYNNLFKTLDENEKLLKSEALVKILEDLNDNEEDIIGAIKFYNDSVVEFNQLVVSFPSNVVALIKRYKKKDFYNNEKREIFEILNKK
;
A
#
# COMPACT_ATOMS: atom_id res chain seq x y z
N MET A 1 31.12 -46.19 -3.40
CA MET A 1 31.64 -44.88 -3.84
C MET A 1 30.59 -44.14 -4.68
N GLU A 2 29.99 -44.81 -5.67
CA GLU A 2 28.97 -44.20 -6.57
C GLU A 2 27.72 -43.69 -5.85
N THR A 3 27.14 -44.45 -4.92
CA THR A 3 25.99 -44.04 -4.11
C THR A 3 26.26 -42.78 -3.27
N PHE A 4 27.48 -42.65 -2.73
CA PHE A 4 27.87 -41.50 -1.94
C PHE A 4 27.99 -40.23 -2.82
N ILE A 5 28.55 -40.37 -4.02
CA ILE A 5 28.61 -39.27 -5.00
C ILE A 5 27.20 -38.84 -5.43
N LEU A 6 26.32 -39.80 -5.69
CA LEU A 6 24.92 -39.52 -6.06
C LEU A 6 24.20 -38.74 -4.97
N ILE A 7 24.37 -39.09 -3.69
CA ILE A 7 23.77 -38.38 -2.56
C ILE A 7 24.28 -36.93 -2.50
N ILE A 8 25.57 -36.71 -2.67
CA ILE A 8 26.16 -35.35 -2.68
C ILE A 8 25.57 -34.49 -3.83
N VAL A 9 25.43 -35.06 -5.02
CA VAL A 9 24.84 -34.37 -6.16
C VAL A 9 23.38 -33.96 -5.89
N ILE A 10 22.58 -34.87 -5.31
CA ILE A 10 21.18 -34.57 -4.96
C ILE A 10 21.10 -33.49 -3.90
N ILE A 11 21.91 -33.55 -2.84
CA ILE A 11 21.92 -32.52 -1.79
C ILE A 11 22.34 -31.17 -2.37
N SER A 12 23.35 -31.14 -3.24
CA SER A 12 23.82 -29.92 -3.89
C SER A 12 22.73 -29.30 -4.77
N ALA A 13 22.00 -30.10 -5.54
CA ALA A 13 20.90 -29.65 -6.38
C ALA A 13 19.74 -29.06 -5.53
N LEU A 14 19.36 -29.74 -4.45
CA LEU A 14 18.32 -29.26 -3.52
C LEU A 14 18.73 -27.96 -2.84
N SER A 15 20.01 -27.86 -2.41
CA SER A 15 20.55 -26.64 -1.81
C SER A 15 20.51 -25.46 -2.78
N PHE A 16 20.85 -25.70 -4.04
CA PHE A 16 20.79 -24.67 -5.09
C PHE A 16 19.37 -24.16 -5.32
N VAL A 17 18.39 -25.07 -5.42
CA VAL A 17 16.97 -24.72 -5.55
C VAL A 17 16.52 -23.91 -4.34
N PHE A 18 16.91 -24.32 -3.13
CA PHE A 18 16.57 -23.59 -1.90
C PHE A 18 17.09 -22.15 -1.93
N VAL A 19 18.35 -21.94 -2.32
CA VAL A 19 18.94 -20.59 -2.41
C VAL A 19 18.20 -19.70 -3.41
N ILE A 20 17.85 -20.23 -4.60
CA ILE A 20 17.09 -19.47 -5.60
C ILE A 20 15.76 -18.98 -5.04
N PHE A 21 14.96 -19.85 -4.46
CA PHE A 21 13.64 -19.48 -3.95
C PHE A 21 13.73 -18.63 -2.67
N ASN A 22 14.71 -18.89 -1.81
CA ASN A 22 14.96 -18.00 -0.67
C ASN A 22 15.25 -16.57 -1.13
N ASN A 23 16.09 -16.39 -2.16
CA ASN A 23 16.38 -15.05 -2.71
C ASN A 23 15.14 -14.41 -3.34
N LYS A 24 14.29 -15.19 -4.05
CA LYS A 24 13.02 -14.67 -4.58
C LYS A 24 12.10 -14.17 -3.45
N PHE A 25 11.96 -14.93 -2.36
CA PHE A 25 11.20 -14.47 -1.20
C PHE A 25 11.76 -13.17 -0.63
N GLN A 26 13.08 -13.07 -0.43
CA GLN A 26 13.70 -11.85 0.10
C GLN A 26 13.45 -10.64 -0.80
N LEU A 27 13.60 -10.79 -2.11
CA LEU A 27 13.33 -9.73 -3.07
C LEU A 27 11.87 -9.26 -3.02
N THR A 28 10.94 -10.20 -2.91
CA THR A 28 9.51 -9.86 -2.84
C THR A 28 9.14 -9.20 -1.51
N ILE A 29 9.77 -9.61 -0.40
CA ILE A 29 9.61 -8.94 0.91
C ILE A 29 10.09 -7.49 0.81
N ILE A 30 11.26 -7.25 0.23
CA ILE A 30 11.81 -5.89 0.04
C ILE A 30 10.85 -5.02 -0.80
N LYS A 31 10.23 -5.58 -1.85
CA LYS A 31 9.23 -4.85 -2.65
C LYS A 31 8.01 -4.45 -1.82
N ILE A 32 7.52 -5.36 -0.97
CA ILE A 32 6.37 -5.11 -0.10
C ILE A 32 6.70 -4.02 0.92
N ASP A 33 7.82 -4.16 1.61
CA ASP A 33 8.27 -3.20 2.64
C ASP A 33 8.46 -1.80 2.03
N LYS A 34 9.07 -1.72 0.84
CA LYS A 34 9.21 -0.46 0.11
C LYS A 34 7.85 0.14 -0.27
N ALA A 35 6.90 -0.67 -0.73
CA ALA A 35 5.57 -0.19 -1.06
C ALA A 35 4.82 0.34 0.16
N GLU A 36 4.97 -0.29 1.33
CA GLU A 36 4.41 0.20 2.60
C GLU A 36 5.00 1.56 2.99
N GLU A 37 6.31 1.74 2.83
CA GLU A 37 7.00 3.02 3.07
C GLU A 37 6.52 4.10 2.10
N ASP A 38 6.43 3.81 0.80
CA ASP A 38 5.95 4.74 -0.22
C ASP A 38 4.50 5.18 0.08
N ILE A 39 3.61 4.25 0.48
CA ILE A 39 2.24 4.56 0.88
C ILE A 39 2.23 5.52 2.07
N ASP A 40 3.03 5.28 3.11
CA ASP A 40 3.09 6.13 4.29
C ASP A 40 3.55 7.55 3.94
N ILE A 41 4.61 7.68 3.13
CA ILE A 41 5.14 8.96 2.64
C ILE A 41 4.05 9.74 1.87
N TYR A 42 3.32 9.08 0.98
CA TYR A 42 2.26 9.74 0.20
C TYR A 42 1.04 10.10 1.05
N LEU A 43 0.70 9.31 2.06
CA LEU A 43 -0.37 9.66 3.02
C LEU A 43 0.02 10.87 3.86
N ASP A 44 1.28 11.00 4.28
CA ASP A 44 1.77 12.17 5.01
C ASP A 44 1.80 13.41 4.12
N LYS A 45 2.21 13.28 2.86
CA LYS A 45 2.12 14.35 1.85
C LYS A 45 0.68 14.82 1.68
N LYS A 46 -0.30 13.88 1.58
CA LYS A 46 -1.73 14.20 1.50
C LYS A 46 -2.21 14.96 2.72
N LYS A 47 -1.83 14.52 3.92
CA LYS A 47 -2.15 15.20 5.19
C LYS A 47 -1.61 16.64 5.21
N ASP A 48 -0.38 16.85 4.74
CA ASP A 48 0.23 18.18 4.66
C ASP A 48 -0.47 19.08 3.64
N LEU A 49 -0.73 18.58 2.44
CA LEU A 49 -1.47 19.31 1.41
C LEU A 49 -2.86 19.75 1.89
N LEU A 50 -3.60 18.86 2.54
CA LEU A 50 -4.89 19.17 3.16
C LEU A 50 -4.75 20.26 4.25
N LYS A 51 -3.68 20.23 5.07
CA LYS A 51 -3.41 21.30 6.04
C LYS A 51 -3.17 22.65 5.39
N ARG A 52 -2.51 22.68 4.23
CA ARG A 52 -2.23 23.93 3.48
C ARG A 52 -3.48 24.59 2.91
N THR A 53 -4.58 23.89 2.70
CA THR A 53 -5.86 24.49 2.29
C THR A 53 -6.48 25.36 3.39
N LYS A 54 -6.18 25.07 4.67
CA LYS A 54 -6.79 25.70 5.85
C LYS A 54 -6.80 27.23 5.85
N PRO A 55 -5.68 27.96 5.60
CA PRO A 55 -5.69 29.41 5.63
C PRO A 55 -6.57 30.02 4.53
N ILE A 56 -6.76 29.32 3.40
CA ILE A 56 -7.53 29.79 2.25
C ILE A 56 -9.04 29.63 2.50
N ILE A 57 -9.42 28.49 3.10
CA ILE A 57 -10.83 28.11 3.32
C ILE A 57 -11.38 28.48 4.71
N LYS A 58 -10.60 29.20 5.51
CA LYS A 58 -10.87 29.51 6.92
C LYS A 58 -12.23 30.16 7.21
N LYS A 59 -12.87 30.77 6.21
CA LYS A 59 -14.16 31.45 6.34
C LYS A 59 -15.36 30.53 6.21
N GLU A 60 -15.18 29.30 5.76
CA GLU A 60 -16.27 28.34 5.53
C GLU A 60 -16.46 27.44 6.77
N LEU A 61 -17.56 27.65 7.48
CA LEU A 61 -17.89 26.96 8.74
C LEU A 61 -17.95 25.43 8.62
N LYS A 62 -18.41 24.90 7.46
CA LYS A 62 -18.50 23.46 7.21
C LYS A 62 -17.12 22.79 7.17
N LEU A 63 -16.12 23.49 6.66
CA LEU A 63 -14.74 22.98 6.53
C LEU A 63 -13.96 23.02 7.84
N LYS A 64 -14.43 23.84 8.81
CA LYS A 64 -13.79 23.92 10.13
C LYS A 64 -13.80 22.56 10.85
N LYS A 65 -14.90 21.81 10.75
CA LYS A 65 -15.04 20.48 11.34
C LYS A 65 -14.02 19.50 10.75
N TYR A 66 -13.85 19.48 9.43
CA TYR A 66 -12.88 18.58 8.77
C TYR A 66 -11.43 18.92 9.11
N MET A 67 -11.13 20.18 9.38
CA MET A 67 -9.82 20.60 9.84
C MET A 67 -9.53 20.20 11.29
N GLU A 68 -10.56 20.04 12.11
CA GLU A 68 -10.43 19.45 13.45
C GLU A 68 -10.19 17.94 13.34
N GLU A 69 -10.97 17.21 12.53
CA GLU A 69 -10.76 15.79 12.23
C GLU A 69 -9.33 15.50 11.70
N LEU A 70 -8.79 16.39 10.85
CA LEU A 70 -7.43 16.26 10.33
C LEU A 70 -6.35 16.32 11.42
N LYS A 71 -6.60 17.05 12.51
CA LYS A 71 -5.69 17.14 13.65
C LYS A 71 -5.76 15.90 14.55
N GLU A 72 -6.91 15.25 14.58
CA GLU A 72 -7.17 14.07 15.39
C GLU A 72 -6.67 12.76 14.76
N ILE A 73 -6.22 12.81 13.49
CA ILE A 73 -5.60 11.65 12.87
C ILE A 73 -4.30 11.33 13.62
N ASP A 74 -4.38 10.29 14.45
CA ASP A 74 -3.25 9.75 15.21
C ASP A 74 -2.16 9.22 14.26
N GLU A 75 -0.89 9.46 14.61
CA GLU A 75 0.26 8.94 13.88
C GLU A 75 0.46 7.44 14.08
N ASN A 76 -0.21 6.85 15.08
CA ASN A 76 -0.10 5.44 15.42
C ASN A 76 -1.20 4.54 14.79
N ILE A 77 -2.08 5.08 13.94
CA ILE A 77 -3.07 4.27 13.23
C ILE A 77 -2.46 3.59 12.01
N SER A 78 -3.07 2.48 11.57
CA SER A 78 -2.62 1.78 10.37
C SER A 78 -2.66 2.68 9.13
N ASN A 79 -1.76 2.44 8.16
CA ASN A 79 -1.79 3.16 6.88
C ASN A 79 -3.14 3.05 6.17
N PHE A 80 -3.83 1.92 6.33
CA PHE A 80 -5.18 1.73 5.78
C PHE A 80 -6.20 2.66 6.43
N ASP A 81 -6.25 2.75 7.76
CA ASP A 81 -7.17 3.63 8.49
C ASP A 81 -6.86 5.10 8.23
N LYS A 82 -5.56 5.47 8.19
CA LYS A 82 -5.07 6.80 7.81
C LYS A 82 -5.54 7.19 6.40
N HIS A 83 -5.44 6.25 5.44
CA HIS A 83 -5.92 6.45 4.08
C HIS A 83 -7.42 6.71 4.04
N ILE A 84 -8.24 5.90 4.72
CA ILE A 84 -9.69 6.07 4.77
C ILE A 84 -10.05 7.44 5.38
N ALA A 85 -9.44 7.80 6.51
CA ALA A 85 -9.67 9.09 7.16
C ALA A 85 -9.34 10.27 6.24
N LEU A 86 -8.17 10.26 5.61
CA LEU A 86 -7.75 11.31 4.68
C LEU A 86 -8.61 11.37 3.42
N LYS A 87 -9.07 10.22 2.90
CA LYS A 87 -9.99 10.15 1.76
C LYS A 87 -11.34 10.79 2.09
N ASN A 88 -11.88 10.55 3.28
CA ASN A 88 -13.13 11.18 3.72
C ASN A 88 -12.99 12.70 3.82
N ILE A 89 -11.89 13.19 4.40
CA ILE A 89 -11.60 14.63 4.48
C ILE A 89 -11.47 15.25 3.08
N TYR A 90 -10.74 14.59 2.18
CA TYR A 90 -10.58 15.00 0.79
C TYR A 90 -11.92 15.11 0.06
N ASN A 91 -12.77 14.07 0.13
CA ASN A 91 -14.08 14.07 -0.51
C ASN A 91 -14.99 15.18 0.04
N ASN A 92 -14.95 15.44 1.33
CA ASN A 92 -15.72 16.50 1.97
C ASN A 92 -15.22 17.88 1.58
N LEU A 93 -13.91 18.06 1.40
CA LEU A 93 -13.32 19.29 0.87
C LEU A 93 -13.86 19.57 -0.54
N PHE A 94 -13.78 18.59 -1.45
CA PHE A 94 -14.26 18.75 -2.84
C PHE A 94 -15.75 19.07 -2.90
N LYS A 95 -16.58 18.34 -2.16
CA LYS A 95 -18.01 18.62 -2.10
C LYS A 95 -18.33 20.06 -1.64
N THR A 96 -17.55 20.58 -0.69
CA THR A 96 -17.74 21.95 -0.21
C THR A 96 -17.25 22.98 -1.23
N LEU A 97 -16.20 22.65 -2.00
CA LEU A 97 -15.70 23.53 -3.07
C LEU A 97 -16.68 23.61 -4.24
N ASP A 98 -17.32 22.49 -4.61
CA ASP A 98 -18.38 22.46 -5.62
C ASP A 98 -19.57 23.33 -5.23
N GLU A 99 -19.89 23.42 -3.93
CA GLU A 99 -20.94 24.30 -3.40
C GLU A 99 -20.50 25.79 -3.36
N ASN A 100 -19.19 26.10 -3.48
CA ASN A 100 -18.60 27.43 -3.31
C ASN A 100 -17.58 27.77 -4.40
N GLU A 101 -18.02 27.90 -5.64
CA GLU A 101 -17.15 28.18 -6.80
C GLU A 101 -16.24 29.42 -6.63
N LYS A 102 -16.62 30.36 -5.74
CA LYS A 102 -15.80 31.55 -5.47
C LYS A 102 -14.44 31.23 -4.89
N LEU A 103 -14.32 30.10 -4.17
CA LEU A 103 -13.05 29.63 -3.61
C LEU A 103 -12.08 29.16 -4.69
N LEU A 104 -12.60 28.63 -5.81
CA LEU A 104 -11.82 28.17 -6.95
C LEU A 104 -11.16 29.32 -7.74
N LYS A 105 -11.47 30.57 -7.42
CA LYS A 105 -10.77 31.74 -7.99
C LYS A 105 -9.38 31.97 -7.35
N SER A 106 -9.04 31.27 -6.28
CA SER A 106 -7.73 31.36 -5.65
C SER A 106 -6.74 30.45 -6.39
N GLU A 107 -5.80 31.05 -7.13
CA GLU A 107 -4.71 30.30 -7.80
C GLU A 107 -3.94 29.39 -6.82
N ALA A 108 -3.71 29.87 -5.59
CA ALA A 108 -3.02 29.09 -4.56
C ALA A 108 -3.83 27.84 -4.16
N LEU A 109 -5.17 27.93 -4.12
CA LEU A 109 -6.02 26.78 -3.83
C LEU A 109 -6.02 25.81 -5.01
N VAL A 110 -6.16 26.29 -6.23
CA VAL A 110 -6.16 25.46 -7.45
C VAL A 110 -4.88 24.64 -7.52
N LYS A 111 -3.72 25.26 -7.28
CA LYS A 111 -2.44 24.55 -7.26
C LYS A 111 -2.38 23.45 -6.20
N ILE A 112 -2.91 23.70 -4.98
CA ILE A 112 -2.95 22.66 -3.94
C ILE A 112 -3.88 21.52 -4.34
N LEU A 113 -4.98 21.79 -5.05
CA LEU A 113 -5.91 20.78 -5.54
C LEU A 113 -5.28 19.91 -6.64
N GLU A 114 -4.48 20.51 -7.53
CA GLU A 114 -3.68 19.80 -8.51
C GLU A 114 -2.66 18.89 -7.82
N ASP A 115 -1.87 19.41 -6.87
CA ASP A 115 -0.92 18.63 -6.07
C ASP A 115 -1.60 17.48 -5.30
N LEU A 116 -2.84 17.68 -4.81
CA LEU A 116 -3.64 16.65 -4.15
C LEU A 116 -4.09 15.55 -5.12
N ASN A 117 -4.46 15.91 -6.34
CA ASN A 117 -4.85 14.95 -7.37
C ASN A 117 -3.64 14.09 -7.79
N ASP A 118 -2.50 14.71 -8.06
CA ASP A 118 -1.27 13.99 -8.41
C ASP A 118 -0.84 13.03 -7.28
N ASN A 119 -0.95 13.51 -6.04
CA ASN A 119 -0.65 12.67 -4.88
C ASN A 119 -1.65 11.50 -4.70
N GLU A 120 -2.90 11.66 -5.11
CA GLU A 120 -3.87 10.54 -5.11
C GLU A 120 -3.47 9.46 -6.12
N GLU A 121 -2.98 9.86 -7.30
CA GLU A 121 -2.46 8.93 -8.30
C GLU A 121 -1.22 8.19 -7.76
N ASP A 122 -0.30 8.88 -7.06
CA ASP A 122 0.85 8.28 -6.40
C ASP A 122 0.42 7.22 -5.36
N ILE A 123 -0.58 7.52 -4.51
CA ILE A 123 -1.13 6.58 -3.53
C ILE A 123 -1.72 5.35 -4.20
N ILE A 124 -2.53 5.53 -5.24
CA ILE A 124 -3.15 4.44 -6.00
C ILE A 124 -2.07 3.55 -6.63
N GLY A 125 -1.03 4.17 -7.20
CA GLY A 125 0.12 3.46 -7.78
C GLY A 125 0.87 2.62 -6.75
N ALA A 126 1.17 3.19 -5.57
CA ALA A 126 1.86 2.51 -4.48
C ALA A 126 1.02 1.34 -3.91
N ILE A 127 -0.28 1.54 -3.71
CA ILE A 127 -1.20 0.48 -3.26
C ILE A 127 -1.26 -0.66 -4.29
N LYS A 128 -1.32 -0.33 -5.57
CA LYS A 128 -1.29 -1.35 -6.62
C LYS A 128 0.02 -2.15 -6.58
N PHE A 129 1.16 -1.47 -6.47
CA PHE A 129 2.47 -2.13 -6.40
C PHE A 129 2.60 -3.02 -5.15
N TYR A 130 2.09 -2.57 -3.99
CA TYR A 130 1.97 -3.38 -2.78
C TYR A 130 1.18 -4.66 -3.05
N ASN A 131 -0.04 -4.51 -3.57
CA ASN A 131 -0.93 -5.64 -3.83
C ASN A 131 -0.35 -6.64 -4.85
N ASP A 132 0.29 -6.15 -5.91
CA ASP A 132 0.94 -6.99 -6.93
C ASP A 132 2.13 -7.76 -6.30
N SER A 133 2.91 -7.12 -5.41
CA SER A 133 3.99 -7.76 -4.66
C SER A 133 3.47 -8.80 -3.66
N VAL A 134 2.33 -8.56 -3.01
CA VAL A 134 1.65 -9.53 -2.14
C VAL A 134 1.16 -10.74 -2.94
N VAL A 135 0.64 -10.54 -4.16
CA VAL A 135 0.28 -11.64 -5.07
C VAL A 135 1.51 -12.52 -5.34
N GLU A 136 2.64 -11.90 -5.74
CA GLU A 136 3.89 -12.61 -6.03
C GLU A 136 4.36 -13.41 -4.80
N PHE A 137 4.36 -12.79 -3.62
CA PHE A 137 4.73 -13.46 -2.37
C PHE A 137 3.82 -14.64 -2.05
N ASN A 138 2.50 -14.44 -2.13
CA ASN A 138 1.51 -15.46 -1.82
C ASN A 138 1.56 -16.63 -2.80
N GLN A 139 1.88 -16.38 -4.08
CA GLN A 139 2.14 -17.42 -5.06
C GLN A 139 3.37 -18.25 -4.69
N LEU A 140 4.47 -17.62 -4.26
CA LEU A 140 5.67 -18.34 -3.78
C LEU A 140 5.36 -19.21 -2.57
N VAL A 141 4.47 -18.77 -1.67
CA VAL A 141 4.08 -19.55 -0.47
C VAL A 141 3.33 -20.84 -0.84
N VAL A 142 2.52 -20.84 -1.91
CA VAL A 142 1.66 -21.99 -2.26
C VAL A 142 2.20 -22.88 -3.37
N SER A 143 3.07 -22.36 -4.24
CA SER A 143 3.52 -23.06 -5.44
C SER A 143 4.73 -23.98 -5.16
N PHE A 144 4.74 -25.17 -5.77
CA PHE A 144 5.92 -26.02 -5.76
C PHE A 144 6.98 -25.51 -6.78
N PRO A 145 8.28 -25.56 -6.47
CA PRO A 145 8.91 -26.06 -5.24
C PRO A 145 9.12 -24.98 -4.13
N SER A 146 8.73 -23.73 -4.33
CA SER A 146 8.94 -22.62 -3.38
C SER A 146 8.19 -22.79 -2.05
N ASN A 147 7.07 -23.52 -2.05
CA ASN A 147 6.32 -23.85 -0.82
C ASN A 147 7.14 -24.65 0.20
N VAL A 148 8.11 -25.43 -0.24
CA VAL A 148 9.04 -26.14 0.67
C VAL A 148 9.93 -25.13 1.40
N VAL A 149 10.42 -24.12 0.71
CA VAL A 149 11.19 -23.01 1.32
C VAL A 149 10.30 -22.22 2.27
N ALA A 150 9.07 -21.92 1.86
CA ALA A 150 8.09 -21.21 2.70
C ALA A 150 7.82 -21.97 4.01
N LEU A 151 7.67 -23.29 3.95
CA LEU A 151 7.48 -24.15 5.13
C LEU A 151 8.68 -24.08 6.08
N ILE A 152 9.91 -24.21 5.55
CA ILE A 152 11.14 -24.16 6.35
C ILE A 152 11.31 -22.78 7.01
N LYS A 153 11.02 -21.69 6.26
CA LYS A 153 11.10 -20.31 6.74
C LYS A 153 9.87 -19.86 7.54
N ARG A 154 8.83 -20.70 7.61
CA ARG A 154 7.54 -20.39 8.27
C ARG A 154 6.85 -19.16 7.68
N TYR A 155 7.02 -18.90 6.39
CA TYR A 155 6.31 -17.85 5.71
C TYR A 155 4.82 -18.18 5.59
N LYS A 156 3.98 -17.19 5.91
CA LYS A 156 2.52 -17.25 5.75
C LYS A 156 2.09 -16.26 4.67
N LYS A 157 0.93 -16.49 4.08
CA LYS A 157 0.33 -15.51 3.16
C LYS A 157 0.22 -14.14 3.83
N LYS A 158 0.51 -13.09 3.08
CA LYS A 158 0.31 -11.69 3.48
C LYS A 158 -1.06 -11.21 3.01
N ASP A 159 -1.65 -10.27 3.75
CA ASP A 159 -2.92 -9.66 3.42
C ASP A 159 -2.74 -8.54 2.37
N PHE A 160 -3.78 -8.31 1.57
CA PHE A 160 -3.84 -7.19 0.63
C PHE A 160 -4.15 -5.89 1.37
N TYR A 161 -3.76 -4.77 0.78
CA TYR A 161 -4.05 -3.45 1.32
C TYR A 161 -5.55 -3.16 1.40
N ASN A 162 -6.34 -3.66 0.40
CA ASN A 162 -7.81 -3.55 0.39
C ASN A 162 -8.43 -4.94 0.51
N ASN A 163 -9.41 -5.12 1.38
CA ASN A 163 -10.15 -6.37 1.54
C ASN A 163 -10.89 -6.82 0.26
N GLU A 164 -11.26 -5.91 -0.64
CA GLU A 164 -11.94 -6.23 -1.91
C GLU A 164 -11.16 -7.22 -2.78
N LYS A 165 -9.84 -7.11 -2.86
CA LYS A 165 -9.02 -8.05 -3.64
C LYS A 165 -8.82 -9.40 -2.93
N ARG A 166 -8.96 -9.45 -1.62
CA ARG A 166 -8.87 -10.69 -0.85
C ARG A 166 -9.99 -11.66 -1.26
N GLU A 167 -11.22 -11.18 -1.38
CA GLU A 167 -12.37 -11.99 -1.81
C GLU A 167 -12.18 -12.56 -3.22
N ILE A 168 -11.69 -11.74 -4.17
CA ILE A 168 -11.42 -12.18 -5.54
C ILE A 168 -10.32 -13.26 -5.56
N PHE A 169 -9.24 -13.09 -4.79
CA PHE A 169 -8.15 -14.05 -4.73
C PHE A 169 -8.58 -15.37 -4.08
N GLU A 170 -9.42 -15.32 -3.04
CA GLU A 170 -9.98 -16.52 -2.40
C GLU A 170 -10.93 -17.28 -3.33
N ILE A 171 -11.71 -16.56 -4.16
CA ILE A 171 -12.60 -17.18 -5.16
C ILE A 171 -11.78 -17.89 -6.25
N LEU A 172 -10.69 -17.30 -6.71
CA LEU A 172 -9.82 -17.89 -7.75
C LEU A 172 -9.03 -19.10 -7.26
N ASN A 173 -8.71 -19.19 -5.97
CA ASN A 173 -7.95 -20.30 -5.37
C ASN A 173 -8.84 -21.44 -4.81
N LYS A 174 -10.16 -21.32 -4.87
CA LYS A 174 -11.12 -22.38 -4.48
C LYS A 174 -11.46 -23.36 -5.63
N LYS A 175 -10.73 -23.32 -6.73
CA LYS A 175 -10.73 -24.33 -7.78
C LYS A 175 -9.46 -25.16 -7.67
#